data_55899bc3b915cc6fd19ad20e549d23fd
#
_entry.id   55899bc3b915cc6fd19ad20e549d23fd
#
_cell.length_a   1.000
_cell.length_b   1.000
_cell.length_c   1.000
_cell.angle_alpha   90.00
_cell.angle_beta   90.00
_cell.angle_gamma   90.00
#
_symmetry.space_group_name_H-M   'P 1'
#
loop_
_entity.id
_entity.type
_entity.pdbx_description
1 polymer ?
#
loop_
_entity_poly.entity_id
_entity_poly.type
_entity_poly.pdbx_seq_one_letter_code
_entity_poly.pdbx_strand_id
1 'polypeptide(L)'
;MPELKLVVFDCDGVMFDSKGANLHFYNQVRRHFGHPEMDEEELDYVHMHHVIDSVNFIMRHWPTELAAAHAYRQSLDYKEYIRHMTIEPDLVEFLQYITPDCRTAISTNRTTTMALLLDLFNLRRYFEMVMTAQDVANPKPHPEALLRILAHFNLRPEEGIFIGDSVVDMEHAGAAGMRLIAFKNPELAADYHVDSFMEITRLPVMTGGDRTE
;
A
#
# COMPACT_ATOMS: atom_id res chain seq x y z
N MET A 1 11.75 -1.65 24.98
CA MET A 1 11.88 -1.40 23.51
C MET A 1 11.99 0.11 23.31
N PRO A 2 12.66 0.61 22.27
CA PRO A 2 12.63 2.04 21.99
C PRO A 2 11.19 2.50 21.76
N GLU A 3 10.90 3.73 22.16
CA GLU A 3 9.59 4.37 21.99
C GLU A 3 9.25 4.50 20.51
N LEU A 4 8.05 4.16 20.12
CA LEU A 4 7.56 4.30 18.75
C LEU A 4 7.31 5.79 18.45
N LYS A 5 7.92 6.30 17.37
CA LYS A 5 7.83 7.71 16.95
C LYS A 5 7.33 7.89 15.52
N LEU A 6 7.30 6.81 14.74
CA LEU A 6 6.94 6.84 13.33
C LEU A 6 6.12 5.62 12.95
N VAL A 7 4.97 5.87 12.31
CA VAL A 7 4.17 4.84 11.65
C VAL A 7 4.15 5.12 10.15
N VAL A 8 4.61 4.18 9.35
CA VAL A 8 4.60 4.27 7.89
C VAL A 8 3.60 3.27 7.32
N PHE A 9 2.81 3.69 6.39
CA PHE A 9 1.70 2.93 5.81
C PHE A 9 2.00 2.58 4.35
N ASP A 10 1.69 1.36 3.92
CA ASP A 10 1.37 1.13 2.53
C ASP A 10 -0.03 1.66 2.21
N CYS A 11 -0.35 1.74 0.92
CA CYS A 11 -1.62 2.27 0.45
C CYS A 11 -2.63 1.17 0.09
N ASP A 12 -2.29 0.35 -0.92
CA ASP A 12 -3.17 -0.67 -1.46
C ASP A 12 -3.15 -1.92 -0.58
N GLY A 13 -4.31 -2.46 -0.22
CA GLY A 13 -4.44 -3.58 0.72
C GLY A 13 -4.28 -3.19 2.20
N VAL A 14 -3.82 -1.96 2.49
CA VAL A 14 -3.64 -1.44 3.86
C VAL A 14 -4.60 -0.31 4.16
N MET A 15 -4.40 0.87 3.55
CA MET A 15 -5.29 2.03 3.75
C MET A 15 -6.59 1.89 2.97
N PHE A 16 -6.53 1.20 1.84
CA PHE A 16 -7.62 1.03 0.90
C PHE A 16 -7.69 -0.38 0.36
N ASP A 17 -8.90 -0.93 0.32
CA ASP A 17 -9.21 -2.03 -0.58
C ASP A 17 -9.31 -1.50 -2.01
N SER A 18 -8.34 -1.83 -2.84
CA SER A 18 -8.28 -1.46 -4.26
C SER A 18 -8.79 -2.56 -5.20
N LYS A 19 -9.27 -3.68 -4.69
CA LYS A 19 -9.72 -4.83 -5.49
C LYS A 19 -10.83 -4.43 -6.47
N GLY A 20 -11.79 -3.62 -6.01
CA GLY A 20 -12.85 -3.06 -6.86
C GLY A 20 -12.33 -2.17 -7.97
N ALA A 21 -11.36 -1.30 -7.70
CA ALA A 21 -10.75 -0.43 -8.71
C ALA A 21 -9.98 -1.25 -9.75
N ASN A 22 -9.21 -2.23 -9.32
CA ASN A 22 -8.47 -3.14 -10.20
C ASN A 22 -9.42 -3.94 -11.11
N LEU A 23 -10.51 -4.49 -10.55
CA LEU A 23 -11.53 -5.20 -11.32
C LEU A 23 -12.07 -4.34 -12.47
N HIS A 24 -12.49 -3.11 -12.17
CA HIS A 24 -13.04 -2.21 -13.17
C HIS A 24 -12.01 -1.78 -14.21
N PHE A 25 -10.79 -1.47 -13.78
CA PHE A 25 -9.71 -1.04 -14.65
C PHE A 25 -9.28 -2.12 -15.66
N TYR A 26 -8.96 -3.32 -15.17
CA TYR A 26 -8.50 -4.40 -16.04
C TYR A 26 -9.61 -4.98 -16.91
N ASN A 27 -10.84 -5.03 -16.42
CA ASN A 27 -12.00 -5.40 -17.24
C ASN A 27 -12.28 -4.36 -18.32
N GLN A 28 -11.97 -3.09 -18.12
CA GLN A 28 -12.06 -2.08 -19.18
C GLN A 28 -11.06 -2.37 -20.30
N VAL A 29 -9.83 -2.81 -19.97
CA VAL A 29 -8.85 -3.23 -20.97
C VAL A 29 -9.39 -4.41 -21.77
N ARG A 30 -9.88 -5.47 -21.13
CA ARG A 30 -10.44 -6.65 -21.81
C ARG A 30 -11.64 -6.32 -22.69
N ARG A 31 -12.58 -5.55 -22.18
CA ARG A 31 -13.79 -5.14 -22.93
C ARG A 31 -13.44 -4.34 -24.18
N HIS A 32 -12.40 -3.53 -24.17
CA HIS A 32 -11.94 -2.78 -25.34
C HIS A 32 -11.58 -3.70 -26.52
N PHE A 33 -11.04 -4.87 -26.23
CA PHE A 33 -10.66 -5.88 -27.23
C PHE A 33 -11.77 -6.95 -27.46
N GLY A 34 -12.95 -6.81 -26.83
CA GLY A 34 -14.05 -7.75 -26.98
C GLY A 34 -13.86 -9.07 -26.23
N HIS A 35 -12.98 -9.10 -25.23
CA HIS A 35 -12.71 -10.30 -24.44
C HIS A 35 -13.60 -10.40 -23.20
N PRO A 36 -13.82 -11.62 -22.67
CA PRO A 36 -14.54 -11.84 -21.42
C PRO A 36 -13.90 -11.08 -20.24
N GLU A 37 -14.70 -10.74 -19.24
CA GLU A 37 -14.19 -10.20 -17.98
C GLU A 37 -13.31 -11.22 -17.25
N MET A 38 -12.48 -10.71 -16.35
CA MET A 38 -11.58 -11.53 -15.52
C MET A 38 -12.42 -12.45 -14.61
N ASP A 39 -11.91 -13.64 -14.38
CA ASP A 39 -12.33 -14.52 -13.30
C ASP A 39 -11.67 -14.12 -11.95
N GLU A 40 -11.99 -14.87 -10.90
CA GLU A 40 -11.50 -14.59 -9.54
C GLU A 40 -9.98 -14.79 -9.41
N GLU A 41 -9.43 -15.83 -10.07
CA GLU A 41 -7.98 -16.09 -10.07
C GLU A 41 -7.21 -14.94 -10.74
N GLU A 42 -7.71 -14.45 -11.86
CA GLU A 42 -7.14 -13.33 -12.58
C GLU A 42 -7.23 -12.02 -11.78
N LEU A 43 -8.33 -11.80 -11.07
CA LEU A 43 -8.51 -10.65 -10.19
C LEU A 43 -7.51 -10.70 -9.02
N ASP A 44 -7.32 -11.85 -8.39
CA ASP A 44 -6.35 -12.02 -7.31
C ASP A 44 -4.91 -11.80 -7.83
N TYR A 45 -4.60 -12.29 -9.03
CA TYR A 45 -3.30 -12.06 -9.65
C TYR A 45 -3.03 -10.56 -9.84
N VAL A 46 -3.94 -9.83 -10.48
CA VAL A 46 -3.74 -8.40 -10.76
C VAL A 46 -3.74 -7.53 -9.50
N HIS A 47 -4.31 -8.01 -8.42
CA HIS A 47 -4.29 -7.32 -7.14
C HIS A 47 -2.90 -7.35 -6.48
N MET A 48 -2.16 -8.44 -6.68
CA MET A 48 -0.84 -8.65 -6.06
C MET A 48 0.34 -8.22 -6.95
N HIS A 49 0.15 -8.03 -8.25
CA HIS A 49 1.25 -7.85 -9.18
C HIS A 49 1.30 -6.43 -9.78
N HIS A 50 2.50 -6.06 -10.24
CA HIS A 50 2.71 -4.80 -10.92
C HIS A 50 1.86 -4.73 -12.20
N VAL A 51 1.41 -3.53 -12.56
CA VAL A 51 0.48 -3.27 -13.67
C VAL A 51 0.93 -3.85 -15.03
N ILE A 52 2.22 -3.92 -15.31
CA ILE A 52 2.73 -4.51 -16.57
C ILE A 52 2.50 -6.02 -16.55
N ASP A 53 2.86 -6.70 -15.46
CA ASP A 53 2.68 -8.14 -15.31
C ASP A 53 1.19 -8.51 -15.28
N SER A 54 0.37 -7.69 -14.65
CA SER A 54 -1.08 -7.83 -14.63
C SER A 54 -1.68 -7.80 -16.04
N VAL A 55 -1.31 -6.82 -16.87
CA VAL A 55 -1.78 -6.76 -18.26
C VAL A 55 -1.25 -7.95 -19.08
N ASN A 56 0.02 -8.33 -18.91
CA ASN A 56 0.56 -9.51 -19.56
C ASN A 56 -0.25 -10.77 -19.21
N PHE A 57 -0.61 -10.92 -17.94
CA PHE A 57 -1.34 -12.08 -17.44
C PHE A 57 -2.77 -12.13 -17.96
N ILE A 58 -3.52 -11.04 -17.85
CA ILE A 58 -4.92 -11.01 -18.34
C ILE A 58 -5.05 -11.11 -19.86
N MET A 59 -3.99 -10.75 -20.61
CA MET A 59 -3.95 -10.84 -22.07
C MET A 59 -3.19 -12.07 -22.58
N ARG A 60 -2.78 -13.00 -21.72
CA ARG A 60 -1.94 -14.16 -22.07
C ARG A 60 -2.48 -15.05 -23.18
N HIS A 61 -3.80 -15.07 -23.34
CA HIS A 61 -4.48 -15.84 -24.40
C HIS A 61 -4.58 -15.10 -25.74
N TRP A 62 -4.21 -13.80 -25.78
CA TRP A 62 -4.26 -12.93 -26.95
C TRP A 62 -2.95 -12.19 -27.19
N PRO A 63 -1.82 -12.92 -27.43
CA PRO A 63 -0.50 -12.31 -27.44
C PRO A 63 -0.28 -11.30 -28.57
N THR A 64 -1.03 -11.42 -29.67
CA THR A 64 -0.97 -10.47 -30.80
C THR A 64 -1.53 -9.10 -30.45
N GLU A 65 -2.38 -8.99 -29.45
CA GLU A 65 -3.03 -7.75 -29.00
C GLU A 65 -2.31 -7.11 -27.81
N LEU A 66 -1.32 -7.79 -27.23
CA LEU A 66 -0.67 -7.36 -25.99
C LEU A 66 -0.08 -5.94 -26.06
N ALA A 67 0.61 -5.61 -27.14
CA ALA A 67 1.18 -4.28 -27.33
C ALA A 67 0.10 -3.19 -27.40
N ALA A 68 -1.01 -3.48 -28.09
CA ALA A 68 -2.15 -2.58 -28.18
C ALA A 68 -2.87 -2.44 -26.80
N ALA A 69 -2.98 -3.53 -26.03
CA ALA A 69 -3.53 -3.50 -24.68
C ALA A 69 -2.71 -2.61 -23.73
N HIS A 70 -1.39 -2.69 -23.80
CA HIS A 70 -0.53 -1.77 -23.05
C HIS A 70 -0.70 -0.30 -23.47
N ALA A 71 -0.81 -0.02 -24.77
CA ALA A 71 -1.06 1.32 -25.27
C ALA A 71 -2.43 1.86 -24.82
N TYR A 72 -3.47 1.03 -24.91
CA TYR A 72 -4.81 1.39 -24.44
C TYR A 72 -4.84 1.64 -22.94
N ARG A 73 -4.27 0.74 -22.13
CA ARG A 73 -4.15 0.93 -20.68
C ARG A 73 -3.52 2.29 -20.32
N GLN A 74 -2.46 2.68 -21.05
CA GLN A 74 -1.80 3.98 -20.81
C GLN A 74 -2.67 5.18 -21.15
N SER A 75 -3.67 5.02 -22.02
CA SER A 75 -4.62 6.07 -22.38
C SER A 75 -5.77 6.21 -21.37
N LEU A 76 -5.96 5.24 -20.47
CA LEU A 76 -7.00 5.29 -19.46
C LEU A 76 -6.61 6.24 -18.33
N ASP A 77 -7.52 7.11 -17.91
CA ASP A 77 -7.35 7.90 -16.70
C ASP A 77 -7.73 7.05 -15.48
N TYR A 78 -6.73 6.56 -14.75
CA TYR A 78 -6.95 5.75 -13.55
C TYR A 78 -7.78 6.47 -12.47
N LYS A 79 -7.88 7.80 -12.53
CA LYS A 79 -8.71 8.60 -11.60
C LYS A 79 -10.18 8.20 -11.63
N GLU A 80 -10.68 7.73 -12.77
CA GLU A 80 -12.06 7.26 -12.88
C GLU A 80 -12.33 6.00 -12.05
N TYR A 81 -11.29 5.22 -11.76
CA TYR A 81 -11.38 3.96 -11.02
C TYR A 81 -11.20 4.14 -9.52
N ILE A 82 -10.59 5.23 -9.07
CA ILE A 82 -10.38 5.53 -7.63
C ILE A 82 -11.70 5.53 -6.85
N ARG A 83 -12.81 5.91 -7.46
CA ARG A 83 -14.15 5.87 -6.83
C ARG A 83 -14.62 4.46 -6.43
N HIS A 84 -13.97 3.43 -6.97
CA HIS A 84 -14.25 2.03 -6.65
C HIS A 84 -13.31 1.47 -5.57
N MET A 85 -12.44 2.30 -5.01
CA MET A 85 -11.66 1.96 -3.83
C MET A 85 -12.49 2.18 -2.58
N THR A 86 -12.32 1.29 -1.62
CA THR A 86 -12.96 1.42 -0.31
C THR A 86 -11.89 1.72 0.73
N ILE A 87 -12.08 2.81 1.48
CA ILE A 87 -11.21 3.14 2.62
C ILE A 87 -11.43 2.13 3.74
N GLU A 88 -10.37 1.72 4.43
CA GLU A 88 -10.49 0.89 5.62
C GLU A 88 -11.31 1.61 6.70
N PRO A 89 -12.32 0.94 7.29
CA PRO A 89 -13.35 1.62 8.10
C PRO A 89 -12.81 2.40 9.29
N ASP A 90 -11.78 1.88 9.95
CA ASP A 90 -11.20 2.43 11.18
C ASP A 90 -9.87 3.19 10.97
N LEU A 91 -9.44 3.39 9.71
CA LEU A 91 -8.20 4.11 9.39
C LEU A 91 -8.19 5.53 9.97
N VAL A 92 -9.28 6.28 9.80
CA VAL A 92 -9.34 7.68 10.26
C VAL A 92 -9.30 7.75 11.79
N GLU A 93 -9.99 6.84 12.48
CA GLU A 93 -9.95 6.74 13.93
C GLU A 93 -8.54 6.45 14.44
N PHE A 94 -7.87 5.50 13.82
CA PHE A 94 -6.48 5.16 14.15
C PHE A 94 -5.52 6.33 13.89
N LEU A 95 -5.63 7.01 12.74
CA LEU A 95 -4.81 8.18 12.44
C LEU A 95 -5.00 9.30 13.47
N GLN A 96 -6.23 9.53 13.92
CA GLN A 96 -6.51 10.51 14.98
C GLN A 96 -5.91 10.09 16.33
N TYR A 97 -5.89 8.78 16.61
CA TYR A 97 -5.32 8.25 17.84
C TYR A 97 -3.80 8.42 17.88
N ILE A 98 -3.07 8.14 16.78
CA ILE A 98 -1.60 8.14 16.78
C ILE A 98 -0.96 9.51 16.50
N THR A 99 -1.64 10.41 15.77
CA THR A 99 -1.05 11.69 15.31
C THR A 99 -0.53 12.58 16.44
N PRO A 100 -1.09 12.61 17.66
CA PRO A 100 -0.51 13.40 18.75
C PRO A 100 0.91 12.95 19.16
N ASP A 101 1.21 11.66 19.05
CA ASP A 101 2.41 11.05 19.63
C ASP A 101 3.39 10.52 18.58
N CYS A 102 2.93 10.18 17.38
CA CYS A 102 3.73 9.60 16.31
C CYS A 102 3.69 10.43 15.04
N ARG A 103 4.83 10.50 14.35
CA ARG A 103 4.90 10.93 12.94
C ARG A 103 4.23 9.89 12.05
N THR A 104 3.64 10.33 10.96
CA THR A 104 2.96 9.46 10.00
C THR A 104 3.47 9.73 8.59
N ALA A 105 3.74 8.67 7.87
CA ALA A 105 4.19 8.73 6.48
C ALA A 105 3.58 7.61 5.64
N ILE A 106 3.65 7.76 4.33
CA ILE A 106 3.25 6.73 3.36
C ILE A 106 4.46 6.31 2.54
N SER A 107 4.61 4.99 2.30
CA SER A 107 5.54 4.41 1.33
C SER A 107 4.79 3.44 0.44
N THR A 108 4.59 3.78 -0.84
CA THR A 108 3.74 3.02 -1.76
C THR A 108 4.36 2.89 -3.16
N ASN A 109 4.04 1.79 -3.86
CA ASN A 109 4.35 1.62 -5.28
C ASN A 109 3.35 2.33 -6.22
N ARG A 110 2.34 3.01 -5.67
CA ARG A 110 1.53 3.95 -6.47
C ARG A 110 2.41 5.05 -7.05
N THR A 111 1.93 5.66 -8.14
CA THR A 111 2.60 6.76 -8.82
C THR A 111 1.75 8.02 -8.75
N THR A 112 1.13 8.44 -9.85
CA THR A 112 0.46 9.74 -10.03
C THR A 112 -0.86 9.90 -9.29
N THR A 113 -1.47 8.83 -8.81
CA THR A 113 -2.82 8.86 -8.24
C THR A 113 -2.85 9.08 -6.73
N MET A 114 -1.71 9.00 -6.03
CA MET A 114 -1.66 9.08 -4.57
C MET A 114 -2.18 10.42 -4.03
N ALA A 115 -1.76 11.52 -4.63
CA ALA A 115 -2.20 12.86 -4.23
C ALA A 115 -3.72 13.02 -4.34
N LEU A 116 -4.31 12.56 -5.45
CA LEU A 116 -5.76 12.62 -5.67
C LEU A 116 -6.52 11.75 -4.67
N LEU A 117 -5.99 10.56 -4.36
CA LEU A 117 -6.58 9.65 -3.39
C LEU A 117 -6.65 10.29 -1.99
N LEU A 118 -5.55 10.88 -1.54
CA LEU A 118 -5.50 11.59 -0.26
C LEU A 118 -6.47 12.78 -0.20
N ASP A 119 -6.63 13.50 -1.30
CA ASP A 119 -7.57 14.64 -1.36
C ASP A 119 -9.02 14.16 -1.36
N LEU A 120 -9.35 13.13 -2.15
CA LEU A 120 -10.71 12.57 -2.25
C LEU A 120 -11.24 12.07 -0.90
N PHE A 121 -10.38 11.42 -0.12
CA PHE A 121 -10.74 10.87 1.18
C PHE A 121 -10.38 11.77 2.37
N ASN A 122 -9.94 13.02 2.11
CA ASN A 122 -9.55 14.00 3.13
C ASN A 122 -8.46 13.52 4.10
N LEU A 123 -7.52 12.70 3.60
CA LEU A 123 -6.45 12.07 4.40
C LEU A 123 -5.15 12.88 4.41
N ARG A 124 -4.94 13.83 3.49
CA ARG A 124 -3.68 14.56 3.34
C ARG A 124 -3.18 15.17 4.66
N ARG A 125 -4.06 15.66 5.49
CA ARG A 125 -3.74 16.31 6.77
C ARG A 125 -3.11 15.39 7.81
N TYR A 126 -3.23 14.08 7.64
CA TYR A 126 -2.69 13.10 8.57
C TYR A 126 -1.26 12.67 8.24
N PHE A 127 -0.76 12.95 7.05
CA PHE A 127 0.53 12.45 6.60
C PHE A 127 1.51 13.59 6.39
N GLU A 128 2.64 13.55 7.10
CA GLU A 128 3.70 14.54 7.02
C GLU A 128 4.63 14.28 5.82
N MET A 129 4.74 13.02 5.38
CA MET A 129 5.55 12.62 4.23
C MET A 129 4.87 11.53 3.43
N VAL A 130 4.93 11.64 2.12
CA VAL A 130 4.39 10.66 1.17
C VAL A 130 5.49 10.33 0.16
N MET A 131 5.89 9.05 0.10
CA MET A 131 6.85 8.53 -0.86
C MET A 131 6.15 7.57 -1.80
N THR A 132 6.13 7.93 -3.07
CA THR A 132 5.59 7.11 -4.17
C THR A 132 6.72 6.46 -4.96
N ALA A 133 6.41 5.52 -5.85
CA ALA A 133 7.40 4.93 -6.74
C ALA A 133 8.10 5.96 -7.65
N GLN A 134 7.55 7.17 -7.82
CA GLN A 134 8.17 8.25 -8.61
C GLN A 134 9.18 9.08 -7.82
N ASP A 135 9.14 9.01 -6.48
CA ASP A 135 10.00 9.81 -5.61
C ASP A 135 11.34 9.12 -5.30
N VAL A 136 11.52 7.89 -5.75
CA VAL A 136 12.70 7.05 -5.49
C VAL A 136 13.29 6.51 -6.79
N ALA A 137 14.59 6.22 -6.78
CA ALA A 137 15.23 5.54 -7.89
C ALA A 137 14.88 4.04 -7.91
N ASN A 138 14.67 3.46 -6.73
CA ASN A 138 14.38 2.05 -6.56
C ASN A 138 13.10 1.90 -5.71
N PRO A 139 11.94 1.59 -6.34
CA PRO A 139 10.68 1.33 -5.62
C PRO A 139 10.72 0.07 -4.74
N LYS A 140 9.69 -0.14 -3.93
CA LYS A 140 9.52 -1.37 -3.15
C LYS A 140 9.67 -2.61 -4.05
N PRO A 141 10.42 -3.63 -3.61
CA PRO A 141 10.86 -3.94 -2.25
C PRO A 141 12.16 -3.27 -1.80
N HIS A 142 12.81 -2.44 -2.63
CA HIS A 142 14.02 -1.75 -2.23
C HIS A 142 13.75 -0.77 -1.06
N PRO A 143 14.63 -0.67 -0.03
CA PRO A 143 14.37 0.10 1.19
C PRO A 143 14.46 1.61 1.04
N GLU A 144 14.76 2.14 -0.14
CA GLU A 144 15.09 3.56 -0.37
C GLU A 144 14.04 4.51 0.20
N ALA A 145 12.75 4.23 -0.01
CA ALA A 145 11.68 5.10 0.48
C ALA A 145 11.65 5.16 2.01
N LEU A 146 11.72 4.01 2.71
CA LEU A 146 11.75 3.96 4.17
C LEU A 146 13.00 4.63 4.76
N LEU A 147 14.17 4.40 4.17
CA LEU A 147 15.41 5.04 4.60
C LEU A 147 15.36 6.57 4.45
N ARG A 148 14.74 7.07 3.36
CA ARG A 148 14.52 8.51 3.18
C ARG A 148 13.54 9.09 4.20
N ILE A 149 12.46 8.37 4.52
CA ILE A 149 11.49 8.76 5.55
C ILE A 149 12.19 8.83 6.92
N LEU A 150 12.92 7.80 7.29
CA LEU A 150 13.68 7.77 8.55
C LEU A 150 14.70 8.92 8.65
N ALA A 151 15.44 9.16 7.56
CA ALA A 151 16.41 10.26 7.50
C ALA A 151 15.74 11.63 7.62
N HIS A 152 14.58 11.83 6.97
CA HIS A 152 13.81 13.08 7.06
C HIS A 152 13.40 13.42 8.49
N PHE A 153 12.96 12.44 9.25
CA PHE A 153 12.55 12.61 10.65
C PHE A 153 13.71 12.47 11.65
N ASN A 154 14.92 12.17 11.17
CA ASN A 154 16.11 11.89 12.00
C ASN A 154 15.85 10.78 13.02
N LEU A 155 15.24 9.68 12.57
CA LEU A 155 14.88 8.50 13.37
C LEU A 155 15.69 7.27 12.96
N ARG A 156 15.86 6.35 13.91
CA ARG A 156 16.43 5.03 13.67
C ARG A 156 15.33 4.05 13.28
N PRO A 157 15.65 2.96 12.56
CA PRO A 157 14.66 1.96 12.15
C PRO A 157 13.81 1.41 13.30
N GLU A 158 14.40 1.21 14.48
CA GLU A 158 13.72 0.66 15.66
C GLU A 158 12.68 1.62 16.28
N GLU A 159 12.75 2.91 15.93
CA GLU A 159 11.80 3.95 16.36
C GLU A 159 10.61 4.08 15.43
N GLY A 160 10.61 3.31 14.32
CA GLY A 160 9.52 3.24 13.34
C GLY A 160 8.92 1.85 13.21
N ILE A 161 7.72 1.81 12.62
CA ILE A 161 7.05 0.59 12.22
C ILE A 161 6.40 0.79 10.85
N PHE A 162 6.43 -0.23 10.02
CA PHE A 162 5.76 -0.23 8.71
C PHE A 162 4.52 -1.12 8.77
N ILE A 163 3.43 -0.69 8.15
CA ILE A 163 2.18 -1.45 8.00
C ILE A 163 2.07 -1.83 6.53
N GLY A 164 2.03 -3.13 6.24
CA GLY A 164 1.98 -3.67 4.89
C GLY A 164 1.17 -4.96 4.84
N ASP A 165 0.78 -5.41 3.65
CA ASP A 165 -0.03 -6.61 3.45
C ASP A 165 0.61 -7.65 2.53
N SER A 166 1.74 -7.33 1.90
CA SER A 166 2.36 -8.13 0.84
C SER A 166 3.79 -8.58 1.15
N VAL A 167 4.26 -9.59 0.41
CA VAL A 167 5.68 -10.02 0.45
C VAL A 167 6.61 -8.87 0.08
N VAL A 168 6.19 -8.01 -0.85
CA VAL A 168 6.96 -6.81 -1.25
C VAL A 168 7.15 -5.86 -0.07
N ASP A 169 6.15 -5.72 0.78
CA ASP A 169 6.21 -4.89 1.99
C ASP A 169 7.11 -5.51 3.07
N MET A 170 7.04 -6.82 3.21
CA MET A 170 7.90 -7.57 4.13
C MET A 170 9.38 -7.40 3.76
N GLU A 171 9.72 -7.57 2.48
CA GLU A 171 11.08 -7.37 1.99
C GLU A 171 11.52 -5.90 2.15
N HIS A 172 10.63 -4.94 1.88
CA HIS A 172 10.86 -3.52 2.01
C HIS A 172 11.20 -3.11 3.47
N ALA A 173 10.35 -3.53 4.42
CA ALA A 173 10.56 -3.27 5.85
C ALA A 173 11.82 -3.95 6.37
N GLY A 174 12.01 -5.23 6.05
CA GLY A 174 13.19 -6.01 6.45
C GLY A 174 14.50 -5.43 5.95
N ALA A 175 14.54 -4.99 4.67
CA ALA A 175 15.72 -4.36 4.09
C ALA A 175 16.04 -2.99 4.72
N ALA A 176 15.03 -2.27 5.24
CA ALA A 176 15.21 -1.03 5.98
C ALA A 176 15.53 -1.24 7.47
N GLY A 177 15.44 -2.47 7.99
CA GLY A 177 15.59 -2.80 9.40
C GLY A 177 14.41 -2.35 10.27
N MET A 178 13.27 -2.08 9.67
CA MET A 178 12.04 -1.68 10.36
C MET A 178 11.19 -2.90 10.70
N ARG A 179 10.47 -2.81 11.83
CA ARG A 179 9.43 -3.79 12.17
C ARG A 179 8.25 -3.69 11.22
N LEU A 180 7.59 -4.83 10.99
CA LEU A 180 6.42 -4.95 10.14
C LEU A 180 5.17 -5.33 10.95
N ILE A 181 4.07 -4.64 10.70
CA ILE A 181 2.71 -5.10 11.01
C ILE A 181 2.12 -5.65 9.71
N ALA A 182 1.80 -6.94 9.67
CA ALA A 182 1.03 -7.55 8.58
C ALA A 182 -0.45 -7.20 8.76
N PHE A 183 -1.00 -6.50 7.79
CA PHE A 183 -2.41 -6.09 7.80
C PHE A 183 -3.24 -7.08 7.00
N LYS A 184 -4.22 -7.73 7.63
CA LYS A 184 -5.14 -8.71 7.01
C LYS A 184 -4.44 -9.85 6.24
N ASN A 185 -3.19 -10.13 6.56
CA ASN A 185 -2.42 -11.20 5.94
C ASN A 185 -1.72 -12.06 7.00
N PRO A 186 -2.38 -13.13 7.50
CA PRO A 186 -1.82 -13.98 8.56
C PRO A 186 -0.64 -14.85 8.10
N GLU A 187 -0.47 -15.03 6.78
CA GLU A 187 0.62 -15.84 6.22
C GLU A 187 1.93 -15.07 6.06
N LEU A 188 1.89 -13.74 6.17
CA LEU A 188 3.07 -12.90 5.99
C LEU A 188 4.00 -13.00 7.22
N ALA A 189 5.29 -13.18 7.00
CA ALA A 189 6.26 -13.14 8.09
C ALA A 189 6.42 -11.70 8.60
N ALA A 190 5.92 -11.43 9.81
CA ALA A 190 5.90 -10.10 10.40
C ALA A 190 6.07 -10.14 11.92
N ASP A 191 6.39 -8.99 12.53
CA ASP A 191 6.48 -8.86 13.99
C ASP A 191 5.10 -8.92 14.66
N TYR A 192 4.07 -8.40 13.96
CA TYR A 192 2.68 -8.38 14.44
C TYR A 192 1.71 -8.62 13.30
N HIS A 193 0.52 -9.17 13.62
CA HIS A 193 -0.58 -9.37 12.68
C HIS A 193 -1.83 -8.73 13.24
N VAL A 194 -2.59 -8.04 12.38
CA VAL A 194 -3.85 -7.39 12.73
C VAL A 194 -4.84 -7.49 11.57
N ASP A 195 -6.12 -7.51 11.91
CA ASP A 195 -7.21 -7.48 10.93
C ASP A 195 -7.89 -6.10 10.84
N SER A 196 -7.52 -5.17 11.73
CA SER A 196 -8.04 -3.80 11.75
C SER A 196 -6.99 -2.83 12.31
N PHE A 197 -7.12 -1.54 11.96
CA PHE A 197 -6.21 -0.52 12.46
C PHE A 197 -6.31 -0.33 13.97
N MET A 198 -7.52 -0.42 14.55
CA MET A 198 -7.70 -0.21 15.98
C MET A 198 -7.13 -1.36 16.83
N GLU A 199 -6.88 -2.54 16.27
CA GLU A 199 -6.11 -3.59 16.96
C GLU A 199 -4.67 -3.19 17.21
N ILE A 200 -4.07 -2.36 16.33
CA ILE A 200 -2.70 -1.87 16.46
C ILE A 200 -2.51 -1.14 17.80
N THR A 201 -3.53 -0.39 18.26
CA THR A 201 -3.47 0.38 19.51
C THR A 201 -3.20 -0.48 20.75
N ARG A 202 -3.45 -1.79 20.66
CA ARG A 202 -3.27 -2.77 21.76
C ARG A 202 -1.93 -3.51 21.67
N LEU A 203 -1.17 -3.32 20.59
CA LEU A 203 0.12 -3.99 20.41
C LEU A 203 1.15 -3.48 21.44
N PRO A 204 2.06 -4.33 21.91
CA PRO A 204 3.12 -3.94 22.87
C PRO A 204 3.96 -2.77 22.38
N VAL A 205 4.12 -2.61 21.07
CA VAL A 205 4.86 -1.53 20.44
C VAL A 205 4.20 -0.17 20.65
N MET A 206 2.87 -0.12 20.78
CA MET A 206 2.11 1.10 21.01
C MET A 206 2.03 1.46 22.49
N THR A 207 1.96 0.45 23.35
CA THR A 207 1.77 0.65 24.80
C THR A 207 3.07 0.90 25.57
N GLY A 208 4.24 0.92 24.85
CA GLY A 208 5.56 1.10 25.45
C GLY A 208 5.81 0.04 26.51
N GLY A 209 5.98 -1.23 26.09
CA GLY A 209 6.07 -2.45 26.89
C GLY A 209 6.18 -2.21 28.41
N ASP A 210 5.23 -2.65 29.18
CA ASP A 210 5.09 -2.58 30.64
C ASP A 210 6.03 -1.56 31.33
N ARG A 211 5.50 -0.45 31.77
CA ARG A 211 6.03 0.22 32.94
C ARG A 211 5.80 -0.74 34.11
N THR A 212 6.67 -1.74 34.24
CA THR A 212 6.77 -2.49 35.48
C THR A 212 7.07 -1.48 36.57
N GLU A 213 6.09 -1.28 37.44
CA GLU A 213 6.25 -0.68 38.74
C GLU A 213 7.31 -1.43 39.58
#